data_a6b8ba19712f17786ce0f8f38e838b4a
#
_entry.id   a6b8ba19712f17786ce0f8f38e838b4a
#
_cell.length_a   1.000
_cell.length_b   1.000
_cell.length_c   1.000
_cell.angle_alpha   90.00
_cell.angle_beta   90.00
_cell.angle_gamma   90.00
#
_symmetry.space_group_name_H-M   'P 1'
#
loop_
_entity.id
_entity.type
_entity.pdbx_description
1 polymer ?
#
loop_
_entity_poly.entity_id
_entity_poly.type
_entity_poly.pdbx_seq_one_letter_code
_entity_poly.pdbx_strand_id
1 'polypeptide(L)'
;MSIFGAVIIGDEILSGKRQDSHFAKLASLMAARGMRLSWVQYLGDERERLAETFRRSLAAGDVVFSFGGIGNTPDDQTRQAAALALGVDLALHPEAEREMRVRFGDDMTPQRLTLGYFPIGSDIIPNPYNRIPGFMMRGHYFFPGFPQMAHPMVEWVLDHFFSHLYAPAAMVEKAFWLTGAKAYESALLDLMESIVARYPALRLFSLPMIAEQGKRHLELGVEGAPQLVDAAMEEIRLEVERRGIEWCWRPQD
;
A
#
# COMPACT_ATOMS: atom_id res chain seq x y z
N MET A 1 10.89 -0.66 13.65
CA MET A 1 9.73 -1.12 12.85
C MET A 1 10.05 -0.81 11.40
N SER A 2 9.84 -1.75 10.49
CA SER A 2 10.00 -1.50 9.06
C SER A 2 8.90 -0.53 8.59
N ILE A 3 9.29 0.50 7.85
CA ILE A 3 8.35 1.44 7.22
C ILE A 3 8.03 0.90 5.84
N PHE A 4 6.75 0.69 5.55
CA PHE A 4 6.27 0.19 4.27
C PHE A 4 5.75 1.35 3.41
N GLY A 5 6.26 1.45 2.18
CA GLY A 5 5.84 2.44 1.20
C GLY A 5 5.36 1.82 -0.10
N ALA A 6 4.63 2.59 -0.88
CA ALA A 6 4.26 2.23 -2.24
C ALA A 6 4.58 3.35 -3.23
N VAL A 7 4.99 2.97 -4.44
CA VAL A 7 5.17 3.88 -5.58
C VAL A 7 4.32 3.36 -6.73
N ILE A 8 3.37 4.17 -7.19
CA ILE A 8 2.50 3.88 -8.33
C ILE A 8 2.99 4.73 -9.50
N ILE A 9 3.38 4.09 -10.59
CA ILE A 9 4.07 4.72 -11.71
C ILE A 9 3.23 4.60 -12.97
N GLY A 10 3.03 5.70 -13.65
CA GLY A 10 2.36 5.79 -14.94
C GLY A 10 1.76 7.16 -15.21
N ASP A 11 2.11 7.77 -16.33
CA ASP A 11 1.54 9.04 -16.79
C ASP A 11 0.04 8.92 -17.06
N GLU A 12 -0.47 7.75 -17.43
CA GLU A 12 -1.89 7.49 -17.63
C GLU A 12 -2.69 7.53 -16.31
N ILE A 13 -2.03 7.21 -15.19
CA ILE A 13 -2.63 7.34 -13.85
C ILE A 13 -2.68 8.82 -13.46
N LEU A 14 -1.57 9.55 -13.64
CA LEU A 14 -1.50 10.97 -13.30
C LEU A 14 -2.43 11.82 -14.16
N SER A 15 -2.64 11.45 -15.41
CA SER A 15 -3.57 12.14 -16.32
C SER A 15 -5.04 11.74 -16.13
N GLY A 16 -5.33 10.77 -15.24
CA GLY A 16 -6.69 10.27 -15.01
C GLY A 16 -7.26 9.40 -16.13
N LYS A 17 -6.45 9.04 -17.16
CA LYS A 17 -6.86 8.13 -18.23
C LYS A 17 -7.11 6.72 -17.75
N ARG A 18 -6.41 6.30 -16.69
CA ARG A 18 -6.58 5.02 -16.02
C ARG A 18 -6.68 5.25 -14.52
N GLN A 19 -7.58 4.51 -13.87
CA GLN A 19 -7.68 4.51 -12.42
C GLN A 19 -6.70 3.50 -11.83
N ASP A 20 -5.99 3.90 -10.76
CA ASP A 20 -5.16 2.99 -9.98
C ASP A 20 -6.01 1.97 -9.21
N SER A 21 -5.55 0.73 -9.19
CA SER A 21 -6.12 -0.34 -8.35
C SER A 21 -5.06 -1.01 -7.46
N HIS A 22 -3.80 -0.62 -7.60
CA HIS A 22 -2.70 -1.23 -6.85
C HIS A 22 -2.68 -0.79 -5.40
N PHE A 23 -2.87 0.51 -5.13
CA PHE A 23 -2.89 1.03 -3.77
C PHE A 23 -3.96 0.36 -2.93
N ALA A 24 -5.22 0.35 -3.40
CA ALA A 24 -6.33 -0.24 -2.66
C ALA A 24 -6.11 -1.74 -2.39
N LYS A 25 -5.64 -2.48 -3.39
CA LYS A 25 -5.35 -3.92 -3.24
C LYS A 25 -4.20 -4.17 -2.28
N LEU A 26 -3.09 -3.44 -2.38
CA LEU A 26 -1.94 -3.57 -1.47
C LEU A 26 -2.35 -3.26 -0.04
N ALA A 27 -3.08 -2.16 0.18
CA ALA A 27 -3.58 -1.77 1.49
C ALA A 27 -4.46 -2.87 2.11
N SER A 28 -5.38 -3.44 1.33
CA SER A 28 -6.24 -4.55 1.75
C SER A 28 -5.44 -5.81 2.09
N LEU A 29 -4.48 -6.19 1.25
CA LEU A 29 -3.62 -7.37 1.49
C LEU A 29 -2.78 -7.23 2.76
N MET A 30 -2.24 -6.04 3.00
CA MET A 30 -1.46 -5.74 4.20
C MET A 30 -2.34 -5.71 5.45
N ALA A 31 -3.51 -5.05 5.37
CA ALA A 31 -4.45 -5.00 6.50
C ALA A 31 -4.92 -6.39 6.93
N ALA A 32 -5.24 -7.28 5.97
CA ALA A 32 -5.59 -8.67 6.25
C ALA A 32 -4.49 -9.46 6.99
N ARG A 33 -3.25 -8.97 6.94
CA ARG A 33 -2.07 -9.55 7.61
C ARG A 33 -1.64 -8.79 8.88
N GLY A 34 -2.43 -7.77 9.29
CA GLY A 34 -2.09 -6.90 10.41
C GLY A 34 -0.93 -5.95 10.13
N MET A 35 -0.68 -5.67 8.87
CA MET A 35 0.34 -4.76 8.36
C MET A 35 -0.30 -3.54 7.71
N ARG A 36 0.45 -2.44 7.55
CA ARG A 36 -0.07 -1.24 6.87
C ARG A 36 1.03 -0.48 6.15
N LEU A 37 0.61 0.28 5.14
CA LEU A 37 1.45 1.28 4.48
C LEU A 37 1.64 2.51 5.36
N SER A 38 2.83 3.08 5.32
CA SER A 38 3.16 4.34 5.95
C SER A 38 3.05 5.52 4.98
N TRP A 39 3.31 5.27 3.69
CA TRP A 39 3.25 6.28 2.65
C TRP A 39 2.96 5.67 1.28
N VAL A 40 2.44 6.47 0.37
CA VAL A 40 2.28 6.17 -1.06
C VAL A 40 2.65 7.41 -1.88
N GLN A 41 3.28 7.18 -3.04
CA GLN A 41 3.56 8.22 -4.03
C GLN A 41 3.07 7.79 -5.41
N TYR A 42 2.45 8.72 -6.12
CA TYR A 42 2.07 8.58 -7.52
C TYR A 42 3.06 9.39 -8.34
N LEU A 43 3.72 8.76 -9.31
CA LEU A 43 4.76 9.36 -10.13
C LEU A 43 4.54 9.07 -11.61
N GLY A 44 4.99 9.97 -12.46
CA GLY A 44 5.10 9.73 -13.90
C GLY A 44 6.35 8.92 -14.26
N ASP A 45 6.50 8.63 -15.53
CA ASP A 45 7.56 7.76 -16.07
C ASP A 45 8.91 8.48 -16.26
N GLU A 46 9.18 9.50 -15.46
CA GLU A 46 10.41 10.30 -15.51
C GLU A 46 11.54 9.63 -14.70
N ARG A 47 12.58 9.14 -15.41
CA ARG A 47 13.66 8.32 -14.86
C ARG A 47 14.37 8.96 -13.67
N GLU A 48 14.77 10.23 -13.79
CA GLU A 48 15.54 10.94 -12.77
C GLU A 48 14.71 11.12 -11.49
N ARG A 49 13.43 11.44 -11.63
CA ARG A 49 12.50 11.60 -10.51
C ARG A 49 12.22 10.28 -9.80
N LEU A 50 12.05 9.20 -10.55
CA LEU A 50 11.92 7.85 -10.00
C LEU A 50 13.19 7.43 -9.25
N ALA A 51 14.37 7.66 -9.86
CA ALA A 51 15.66 7.34 -9.24
C ALA A 51 15.88 8.11 -7.94
N GLU A 52 15.51 9.39 -7.89
CA GLU A 52 15.61 10.19 -6.66
C GLU A 52 14.68 9.65 -5.56
N THR A 53 13.46 9.27 -5.92
CA THR A 53 12.51 8.66 -4.98
C THR A 53 13.05 7.36 -4.42
N PHE A 54 13.60 6.47 -5.27
CA PHE A 54 14.21 5.22 -4.82
C PHE A 54 15.48 5.44 -3.98
N ARG A 55 16.34 6.42 -4.30
CA ARG A 55 17.49 6.73 -3.44
C ARG A 55 17.08 7.16 -2.04
N ARG A 56 16.04 7.99 -1.91
CA ARG A 56 15.55 8.43 -0.61
C ARG A 56 15.01 7.27 0.22
N SER A 57 14.17 6.43 -0.36
CA SER A 57 13.61 5.27 0.35
C SER A 57 14.66 4.21 0.69
N LEU A 58 15.64 3.97 -0.20
CA LEU A 58 16.79 3.11 0.07
C LEU A 58 17.64 3.64 1.25
N ALA A 59 17.91 4.95 1.26
CA ALA A 59 18.68 5.58 2.35
C ALA A 59 17.91 5.57 3.68
N ALA A 60 16.58 5.65 3.65
CA ALA A 60 15.72 5.54 4.82
C ALA A 60 15.59 4.08 5.34
N GLY A 61 15.94 3.09 4.52
CA GLY A 61 15.75 1.67 4.85
C GLY A 61 14.28 1.24 4.75
N ASP A 62 13.48 1.92 3.94
CA ASP A 62 12.07 1.60 3.74
C ASP A 62 11.92 0.32 2.92
N VAL A 63 10.83 -0.40 3.17
CA VAL A 63 10.34 -1.49 2.32
C VAL A 63 9.36 -0.89 1.31
N VAL A 64 9.65 -1.01 0.02
CA VAL A 64 8.88 -0.34 -1.04
C VAL A 64 8.29 -1.32 -2.05
N PHE A 65 7.00 -1.18 -2.31
CA PHE A 65 6.26 -1.88 -3.36
C PHE A 65 6.06 -0.90 -4.53
N SER A 66 6.74 -1.14 -5.66
CA SER A 66 6.71 -0.26 -6.84
C SER A 66 5.94 -0.92 -7.99
N PHE A 67 4.95 -0.24 -8.55
CA PHE A 67 4.06 -0.75 -9.59
C PHE A 67 4.20 0.09 -10.86
N GLY A 68 4.42 -0.57 -12.00
CA GLY A 68 4.49 0.06 -13.31
C GLY A 68 5.91 0.32 -13.81
N GLY A 69 6.03 0.61 -15.09
CA GLY A 69 7.25 1.03 -15.78
C GLY A 69 8.36 0.00 -15.89
N ILE A 70 8.08 -1.31 -15.69
CA ILE A 70 9.08 -2.39 -15.84
C ILE A 70 8.97 -3.15 -17.18
N GLY A 71 8.11 -2.71 -18.07
CA GLY A 71 7.95 -3.26 -19.42
C GLY A 71 9.13 -2.95 -20.34
N ASN A 72 8.91 -3.05 -21.65
CA ASN A 72 9.92 -2.82 -22.68
C ASN A 72 9.55 -1.71 -23.69
N THR A 73 8.55 -0.91 -23.37
CA THR A 73 8.23 0.28 -24.16
C THR A 73 9.13 1.46 -23.76
N PRO A 74 9.30 2.48 -24.60
CA PRO A 74 10.22 3.58 -24.33
C PRO A 74 9.88 4.41 -23.07
N ASP A 75 8.64 4.41 -22.65
CA ASP A 75 8.14 5.02 -21.42
C ASP A 75 8.40 4.19 -20.17
N ASP A 76 8.67 2.88 -20.28
CA ASP A 76 9.04 2.02 -19.16
C ASP A 76 10.43 2.37 -18.62
N GLN A 77 10.51 3.24 -17.60
CA GLN A 77 11.76 3.78 -17.06
C GLN A 77 12.12 3.25 -15.67
N THR A 78 11.26 2.44 -15.05
CA THR A 78 11.45 2.00 -13.65
C THR A 78 12.71 1.15 -13.43
N ARG A 79 13.04 0.24 -14.35
CA ARG A 79 14.26 -0.61 -14.25
C ARG A 79 15.52 0.26 -14.32
N GLN A 80 15.56 1.20 -15.25
CA GLN A 80 16.66 2.14 -15.44
C GLN A 80 16.79 3.08 -14.25
N ALA A 81 15.66 3.55 -13.69
CA ALA A 81 15.63 4.39 -12.51
C ALA A 81 16.13 3.65 -11.26
N ALA A 82 15.72 2.39 -11.09
CA ALA A 82 16.21 1.54 -10.00
C ALA A 82 17.71 1.30 -10.11
N ALA A 83 18.23 0.97 -11.30
CA ALA A 83 19.65 0.80 -11.55
C ALA A 83 20.45 2.09 -11.23
N LEU A 84 19.94 3.23 -11.69
CA LEU A 84 20.53 4.55 -11.41
C LEU A 84 20.52 4.88 -9.90
N ALA A 85 19.44 4.55 -9.20
CA ALA A 85 19.34 4.76 -7.75
C ALA A 85 20.33 3.91 -6.96
N LEU A 86 20.57 2.69 -7.43
CA LEU A 86 21.45 1.70 -6.80
C LEU A 86 22.93 1.86 -7.20
N GLY A 87 23.21 2.63 -8.25
CA GLY A 87 24.56 2.81 -8.79
C GLY A 87 25.10 1.55 -9.47
N VAL A 88 24.25 0.77 -10.14
CA VAL A 88 24.58 -0.46 -10.86
C VAL A 88 24.07 -0.42 -12.30
N ASP A 89 24.59 -1.30 -13.16
CA ASP A 89 24.10 -1.47 -14.52
C ASP A 89 22.91 -2.46 -14.57
N LEU A 90 22.19 -2.44 -15.71
CA LEU A 90 21.22 -3.46 -16.07
C LEU A 90 21.90 -4.62 -16.79
N ALA A 91 21.57 -5.86 -16.43
CA ALA A 91 21.97 -7.04 -17.13
C ALA A 91 20.81 -8.02 -17.28
N LEU A 92 20.88 -8.89 -18.29
CA LEU A 92 19.93 -9.98 -18.43
C LEU A 92 20.05 -10.94 -17.24
N HIS A 93 18.97 -11.05 -16.48
CA HIS A 93 18.93 -11.91 -15.30
C HIS A 93 18.76 -13.38 -15.72
N PRO A 94 19.65 -14.30 -15.30
CA PRO A 94 19.61 -15.69 -15.78
C PRO A 94 18.31 -16.44 -15.46
N GLU A 95 17.72 -16.19 -14.29
CA GLU A 95 16.45 -16.81 -13.92
C GLU A 95 15.28 -16.19 -14.67
N ALA A 96 15.29 -14.88 -14.89
CA ALA A 96 14.26 -14.22 -15.71
C ALA A 96 14.29 -14.75 -17.15
N GLU A 97 15.48 -14.90 -17.74
CA GLU A 97 15.64 -15.50 -19.06
C GLU A 97 15.06 -16.93 -19.09
N ARG A 98 15.37 -17.75 -18.09
CA ARG A 98 14.89 -19.14 -17.99
C ARG A 98 13.35 -19.19 -17.94
N GLU A 99 12.71 -18.40 -17.09
CA GLU A 99 11.26 -18.33 -16.98
C GLU A 99 10.61 -17.84 -18.28
N MET A 100 11.17 -16.81 -18.90
CA MET A 100 10.65 -16.29 -20.17
C MET A 100 10.84 -17.27 -21.32
N ARG A 101 11.96 -18.03 -21.37
CA ARG A 101 12.14 -19.10 -22.38
C ARG A 101 11.11 -20.21 -22.23
N VAL A 102 10.74 -20.58 -21.00
CA VAL A 102 9.63 -21.52 -20.76
C VAL A 102 8.31 -20.96 -21.29
N ARG A 103 8.09 -19.63 -21.12
CA ARG A 103 6.85 -18.96 -21.57
C ARG A 103 6.76 -18.83 -23.08
N PHE A 104 7.83 -18.44 -23.75
CA PHE A 104 7.82 -18.03 -25.14
C PHE A 104 8.34 -19.12 -26.09
N GLY A 105 9.12 -20.08 -25.60
CA GLY A 105 9.69 -21.13 -26.45
C GLY A 105 10.40 -20.55 -27.66
N ASP A 106 10.02 -21.05 -28.86
CA ASP A 106 10.56 -20.60 -30.13
C ASP A 106 10.19 -19.16 -30.51
N ASP A 107 9.18 -18.60 -29.86
CA ASP A 107 8.78 -17.18 -30.05
C ASP A 107 9.65 -16.18 -29.27
N MET A 108 10.72 -16.64 -28.61
CA MET A 108 11.64 -15.76 -27.90
C MET A 108 12.40 -14.87 -28.89
N THR A 109 12.25 -13.55 -28.70
CA THR A 109 12.93 -12.52 -29.51
C THR A 109 13.89 -11.69 -28.65
N PRO A 110 14.89 -11.00 -29.27
CA PRO A 110 15.73 -10.06 -28.53
C PRO A 110 14.94 -8.97 -27.79
N GLN A 111 13.84 -8.49 -28.36
CA GLN A 111 12.94 -7.50 -27.74
C GLN A 111 12.24 -8.09 -26.50
N ARG A 112 11.84 -9.36 -26.52
CA ARG A 112 11.26 -10.01 -25.34
C ARG A 112 12.29 -10.23 -24.25
N LEU A 113 13.56 -10.53 -24.62
CA LEU A 113 14.64 -10.67 -23.63
C LEU A 113 14.88 -9.37 -22.84
N THR A 114 14.58 -8.19 -23.41
CA THR A 114 14.75 -6.93 -22.67
C THR A 114 13.89 -6.85 -21.42
N LEU A 115 12.78 -7.59 -21.33
CA LEU A 115 11.94 -7.68 -20.13
C LEU A 115 12.67 -8.31 -18.94
N GLY A 116 13.73 -9.08 -19.17
CA GLY A 116 14.53 -9.73 -18.14
C GLY A 116 15.81 -8.99 -17.77
N TYR A 117 16.03 -7.77 -18.30
CA TYR A 117 17.16 -6.93 -17.90
C TYR A 117 16.83 -6.19 -16.60
N PHE A 118 17.47 -6.58 -15.52
CA PHE A 118 17.28 -6.04 -14.18
C PHE A 118 18.58 -5.45 -13.63
N PRO A 119 18.53 -4.60 -12.59
CA PRO A 119 19.73 -4.13 -11.89
C PRO A 119 20.59 -5.30 -11.43
N ILE A 120 21.91 -5.24 -11.67
CA ILE A 120 22.84 -6.30 -11.28
C ILE A 120 22.77 -6.52 -9.76
N GLY A 121 22.61 -7.80 -9.38
CA GLY A 121 22.47 -8.19 -7.97
C GLY A 121 21.03 -8.21 -7.45
N SER A 122 20.03 -7.99 -8.32
CA SER A 122 18.62 -8.21 -7.99
C SER A 122 18.28 -9.72 -7.99
N ASP A 123 17.20 -10.06 -7.32
CA ASP A 123 16.51 -11.35 -7.43
C ASP A 123 15.19 -11.17 -8.20
N ILE A 124 14.64 -12.27 -8.74
CA ILE A 124 13.34 -12.21 -9.42
C ILE A 124 12.17 -12.34 -8.46
N ILE A 125 11.06 -11.71 -8.82
CA ILE A 125 9.74 -11.98 -8.24
C ILE A 125 8.98 -12.83 -9.24
N PRO A 126 8.61 -14.08 -8.89
CA PRO A 126 7.88 -14.96 -9.79
C PRO A 126 6.54 -14.36 -10.22
N ASN A 127 6.20 -14.50 -11.50
CA ASN A 127 4.91 -14.08 -12.01
C ASN A 127 4.07 -15.32 -12.41
N PRO A 128 3.11 -15.71 -11.57
CA PRO A 128 2.31 -16.91 -11.83
C PRO A 128 1.36 -16.76 -13.03
N TYR A 129 1.07 -15.52 -13.43
CA TYR A 129 0.15 -15.26 -14.54
C TYR A 129 0.77 -15.58 -15.92
N ASN A 130 2.00 -15.14 -16.16
CA ASN A 130 2.61 -15.25 -17.50
C ASN A 130 4.11 -15.53 -17.51
N ARG A 131 4.74 -15.84 -16.38
CA ARG A 131 6.18 -16.13 -16.23
C ARG A 131 7.14 -15.01 -16.68
N ILE A 132 6.64 -13.78 -16.84
CA ILE A 132 7.50 -12.60 -17.02
C ILE A 132 7.70 -11.99 -15.63
N PRO A 133 8.86 -12.21 -15.00
CA PRO A 133 9.04 -11.87 -13.60
C PRO A 133 9.13 -10.35 -13.36
N GLY A 134 8.83 -9.93 -12.14
CA GLY A 134 9.34 -8.69 -11.58
C GLY A 134 10.73 -8.89 -10.99
N PHE A 135 11.23 -7.90 -10.29
CA PHE A 135 12.52 -8.00 -9.60
C PHE A 135 12.48 -7.33 -8.23
N MET A 136 13.44 -7.68 -7.38
CA MET A 136 13.58 -7.09 -6.07
C MET A 136 15.05 -6.88 -5.72
N MET A 137 15.31 -5.82 -4.95
CA MET A 137 16.64 -5.52 -4.46
C MET A 137 16.58 -4.59 -3.23
N ARG A 138 17.32 -4.92 -2.18
CA ARG A 138 17.47 -4.09 -0.97
C ARG A 138 16.14 -3.60 -0.38
N GLY A 139 15.15 -4.48 -0.26
CA GLY A 139 13.84 -4.15 0.30
C GLY A 139 12.90 -3.41 -0.65
N HIS A 140 13.26 -3.24 -1.92
CA HIS A 140 12.41 -2.69 -2.96
C HIS A 140 11.95 -3.80 -3.89
N TYR A 141 10.63 -3.85 -4.13
CA TYR A 141 9.94 -4.88 -4.90
C TYR A 141 9.23 -4.23 -6.08
N PHE A 142 9.57 -4.64 -7.30
CA PHE A 142 9.13 -4.00 -8.53
C PHE A 142 8.21 -4.92 -9.33
N PHE A 143 7.01 -4.45 -9.60
CA PHE A 143 5.92 -5.20 -10.22
C PHE A 143 5.47 -4.54 -11.52
N PRO A 144 4.91 -5.32 -12.48
CA PRO A 144 4.28 -4.72 -13.66
C PRO A 144 3.05 -3.89 -13.30
N GLY A 145 2.67 -2.96 -14.19
CA GLY A 145 1.49 -2.10 -14.04
C GLY A 145 0.14 -2.79 -14.34
N PHE A 146 0.12 -4.11 -14.59
CA PHE A 146 -1.11 -4.86 -14.84
C PHE A 146 -1.59 -5.56 -13.57
N PRO A 147 -2.80 -5.24 -13.05
CA PRO A 147 -3.30 -5.80 -11.79
C PRO A 147 -3.30 -7.33 -11.73
N GLN A 148 -3.69 -7.98 -12.84
CA GLN A 148 -3.75 -9.44 -12.93
C GLN A 148 -2.38 -10.11 -12.74
N MET A 149 -1.29 -9.41 -13.05
CA MET A 149 0.09 -9.86 -12.84
C MET A 149 0.59 -9.43 -11.47
N ALA A 150 0.48 -8.14 -11.17
CA ALA A 150 1.07 -7.54 -9.98
C ALA A 150 0.47 -8.06 -8.67
N HIS A 151 -0.86 -8.21 -8.58
CA HIS A 151 -1.50 -8.58 -7.33
C HIS A 151 -1.07 -9.96 -6.80
N PRO A 152 -1.07 -11.06 -7.60
CA PRO A 152 -0.54 -12.33 -7.12
C PRO A 152 0.95 -12.30 -6.76
N MET A 153 1.75 -11.47 -7.46
CA MET A 153 3.17 -11.29 -7.14
C MET A 153 3.37 -10.58 -5.80
N VAL A 154 2.52 -9.59 -5.50
CA VAL A 154 2.51 -8.92 -4.18
C VAL A 154 2.16 -9.90 -3.07
N GLU A 155 1.13 -10.72 -3.25
CA GLU A 155 0.76 -11.76 -2.28
C GLU A 155 1.94 -12.71 -2.03
N TRP A 156 2.60 -13.17 -3.10
CA TRP A 156 3.79 -14.01 -2.98
C TRP A 156 4.90 -13.31 -2.17
N VAL A 157 5.20 -12.03 -2.45
CA VAL A 157 6.22 -11.27 -1.71
C VAL A 157 5.86 -11.14 -0.23
N LEU A 158 4.61 -10.78 0.08
CA LEU A 158 4.15 -10.66 1.45
C LEU A 158 4.28 -11.98 2.21
N ASP A 159 3.82 -13.08 1.62
CA ASP A 159 3.81 -14.39 2.27
C ASP A 159 5.22 -14.98 2.39
N HIS A 160 6.11 -14.69 1.43
CA HIS A 160 7.47 -15.23 1.44
C HIS A 160 8.43 -14.47 2.36
N PHE A 161 8.39 -13.13 2.34
CA PHE A 161 9.36 -12.31 3.08
C PHE A 161 8.84 -11.73 4.39
N PHE A 162 7.52 -11.55 4.53
CA PHE A 162 6.92 -10.80 5.63
C PHE A 162 5.97 -11.62 6.50
N SER A 163 5.83 -12.93 6.27
CA SER A 163 4.97 -13.80 7.08
C SER A 163 5.26 -13.75 8.58
N HIS A 164 6.51 -13.50 8.95
CA HIS A 164 6.94 -13.33 10.34
C HIS A 164 6.39 -12.07 11.04
N LEU A 165 5.87 -11.11 10.25
CA LEU A 165 5.23 -9.88 10.74
C LEU A 165 3.70 -10.03 10.86
N TYR A 166 3.13 -11.15 10.43
CA TYR A 166 1.68 -11.34 10.41
C TYR A 166 1.10 -11.37 11.82
N ALA A 167 0.22 -10.42 12.10
CA ALA A 167 -0.47 -10.32 13.37
C ALA A 167 -1.93 -9.85 13.16
N PRO A 168 -2.75 -10.60 12.38
CA PRO A 168 -4.10 -10.15 12.01
C PRO A 168 -5.03 -9.94 13.22
N ALA A 169 -4.78 -10.62 14.34
CA ALA A 169 -5.54 -10.46 15.57
C ALA A 169 -4.97 -9.41 16.55
N ALA A 170 -3.80 -8.84 16.24
CA ALA A 170 -3.14 -7.88 17.14
C ALA A 170 -3.74 -6.47 17.07
N MET A 171 -4.46 -6.14 15.99
CA MET A 171 -5.06 -4.85 15.77
C MET A 171 -6.53 -5.02 15.39
N VAL A 172 -7.39 -4.29 16.07
CA VAL A 172 -8.81 -4.20 15.74
C VAL A 172 -9.19 -2.73 15.57
N GLU A 173 -10.16 -2.48 14.71
CA GLU A 173 -10.77 -1.17 14.53
C GLU A 173 -12.22 -1.23 14.95
N LYS A 174 -12.64 -0.28 15.80
CA LYS A 174 -14.05 -0.10 16.18
C LYS A 174 -14.44 1.35 16.03
N ALA A 175 -15.66 1.60 15.56
CA ALA A 175 -16.17 2.94 15.38
C ALA A 175 -17.66 3.03 15.69
N PHE A 176 -18.08 4.21 16.08
CA PHE A 176 -19.48 4.63 16.14
C PHE A 176 -19.84 5.53 14.96
N TRP A 177 -21.05 5.41 14.47
CA TRP A 177 -21.70 6.43 13.70
C TRP A 177 -22.49 7.34 14.63
N LEU A 178 -22.08 8.59 14.70
CA LEU A 178 -22.70 9.63 15.53
C LEU A 178 -23.62 10.49 14.67
N THR A 179 -24.84 10.74 15.16
CA THR A 179 -25.86 11.50 14.43
C THR A 179 -26.44 12.62 15.30
N GLY A 180 -27.17 13.54 14.66
CA GLY A 180 -27.80 14.69 15.34
C GLY A 180 -27.01 15.99 15.23
N ALA A 181 -27.60 17.04 15.76
CA ALA A 181 -27.10 18.41 15.61
C ALA A 181 -25.73 18.69 16.27
N LYS A 182 -25.32 17.82 17.19
CA LYS A 182 -24.03 17.94 17.91
C LYS A 182 -22.96 16.94 17.40
N ALA A 183 -23.28 16.11 16.41
CA ALA A 183 -22.38 15.10 15.85
C ALA A 183 -21.46 15.71 14.79
N TYR A 184 -20.53 16.56 15.21
CA TYR A 184 -19.51 17.16 14.35
C TYR A 184 -18.18 17.29 15.09
N GLU A 185 -17.08 17.27 14.36
CA GLU A 185 -15.71 17.14 14.89
C GLU A 185 -15.39 18.21 15.95
N SER A 186 -15.68 19.48 15.67
CA SER A 186 -15.34 20.56 16.62
C SER A 186 -16.13 20.51 17.94
N ALA A 187 -17.28 19.84 17.99
CA ALA A 187 -18.00 19.59 19.24
C ALA A 187 -17.43 18.44 20.07
N LEU A 188 -16.56 17.64 19.47
CA LEU A 188 -15.96 16.44 20.06
C LEU A 188 -14.44 16.52 20.19
N LEU A 189 -13.85 17.69 19.86
CA LEU A 189 -12.39 17.86 19.82
C LEU A 189 -11.74 17.56 21.18
N ASP A 190 -12.31 18.08 22.26
CA ASP A 190 -11.84 17.84 23.62
C ASP A 190 -11.88 16.36 24.03
N LEU A 191 -12.92 15.65 23.60
CA LEU A 191 -13.01 14.20 23.78
C LEU A 191 -11.92 13.50 22.99
N MET A 192 -11.75 13.81 21.71
CA MET A 192 -10.74 13.20 20.86
C MET A 192 -9.32 13.43 21.41
N GLU A 193 -9.00 14.66 21.82
CA GLU A 193 -7.72 15.00 22.46
C GLU A 193 -7.50 14.20 23.74
N SER A 194 -8.53 14.06 24.57
CA SER A 194 -8.48 13.29 25.80
C SER A 194 -8.21 11.80 25.54
N ILE A 195 -8.86 11.20 24.53
CA ILE A 195 -8.65 9.80 24.15
C ILE A 195 -7.22 9.60 23.63
N VAL A 196 -6.73 10.47 22.74
CA VAL A 196 -5.35 10.39 22.22
C VAL A 196 -4.32 10.50 23.36
N ALA A 197 -4.54 11.39 24.32
CA ALA A 197 -3.63 11.55 25.46
C ALA A 197 -3.61 10.31 26.39
N ARG A 198 -4.77 9.69 26.65
CA ARG A 198 -4.90 8.54 27.53
C ARG A 198 -4.49 7.21 26.88
N TYR A 199 -4.68 7.11 25.60
CA TYR A 199 -4.39 5.91 24.81
C TYR A 199 -3.39 6.17 23.70
N PRO A 200 -2.14 6.56 23.99
CA PRO A 200 -1.15 6.94 22.95
C PRO A 200 -0.75 5.78 22.02
N ALA A 201 -1.08 4.53 22.40
CA ALA A 201 -0.87 3.35 21.55
C ALA A 201 -2.02 3.08 20.58
N LEU A 202 -3.14 3.81 20.69
CA LEU A 202 -4.27 3.74 19.76
C LEU A 202 -4.17 4.83 18.72
N ARG A 203 -4.72 4.53 17.55
CA ARG A 203 -4.96 5.51 16.50
C ARG A 203 -6.43 5.90 16.51
N LEU A 204 -6.72 7.15 16.88
CA LEU A 204 -8.04 7.71 16.74
C LEU A 204 -8.25 8.20 15.30
N PHE A 205 -9.45 8.05 14.79
CA PHE A 205 -9.88 8.61 13.51
C PHE A 205 -11.29 9.19 13.62
N SER A 206 -11.53 10.23 12.81
CA SER A 206 -12.79 10.93 12.70
C SER A 206 -13.05 11.18 11.23
N LEU A 207 -14.19 10.71 10.71
CA LEU A 207 -14.55 10.80 9.30
C LEU A 207 -15.96 11.37 9.16
N PRO A 208 -16.08 12.65 8.79
CA PRO A 208 -17.38 13.25 8.48
C PRO A 208 -17.95 12.64 7.20
N MET A 209 -19.15 12.10 7.27
CA MET A 209 -19.84 11.49 6.17
C MET A 209 -21.13 12.25 5.82
N ILE A 210 -21.36 12.45 4.53
CA ILE A 210 -22.60 13.03 4.00
C ILE A 210 -23.29 11.93 3.19
N ALA A 211 -24.40 11.38 3.72
CA ALA A 211 -25.18 10.39 2.99
C ALA A 211 -25.90 11.06 1.80
N GLU A 212 -26.23 10.30 0.76
CA GLU A 212 -26.90 10.74 -0.46
C GLU A 212 -28.22 11.51 -0.22
N GLN A 213 -28.86 11.31 0.93
CA GLN A 213 -30.09 12.02 1.34
C GLN A 213 -29.81 13.27 2.19
N GLY A 214 -28.58 13.78 2.24
CA GLY A 214 -28.21 14.95 3.02
C GLY A 214 -28.10 14.73 4.54
N LYS A 215 -28.34 13.53 5.04
CA LYS A 215 -28.11 13.18 6.45
C LYS A 215 -26.61 13.12 6.70
N ARG A 216 -26.14 13.91 7.65
CA ARG A 216 -24.75 13.92 8.09
C ARG A 216 -24.60 12.97 9.27
N HIS A 217 -23.54 12.22 9.26
CA HIS A 217 -23.04 11.48 10.43
C HIS A 217 -21.54 11.62 10.53
N LEU A 218 -21.03 11.48 11.74
CA LEU A 218 -19.61 11.44 12.00
C LEU A 218 -19.23 10.01 12.39
N GLU A 219 -18.32 9.41 11.66
CA GLU A 219 -17.70 8.17 12.10
C GLU A 219 -16.54 8.52 13.03
N LEU A 220 -16.63 8.09 14.29
CA LEU A 220 -15.58 8.27 15.30
C LEU A 220 -15.14 6.91 15.82
N GLY A 221 -13.87 6.61 15.71
CA GLY A 221 -13.34 5.31 16.07
C GLY A 221 -11.89 5.31 16.49
N VAL A 222 -11.44 4.13 16.92
CA VAL A 222 -10.05 3.86 17.29
C VAL A 222 -9.60 2.52 16.72
N GLU A 223 -8.31 2.45 16.39
CA GLU A 223 -7.61 1.26 15.91
C GLU A 223 -6.45 0.94 16.86
N GLY A 224 -6.27 -0.34 17.21
CA GLY A 224 -5.15 -0.80 18.03
C GLY A 224 -5.38 -2.16 18.70
N ALA A 225 -4.67 -2.42 19.80
CA ALA A 225 -4.82 -3.66 20.55
C ALA A 225 -6.26 -3.82 21.10
N PRO A 226 -6.89 -5.01 20.97
CA PRO A 226 -8.31 -5.22 21.28
C PRO A 226 -8.75 -4.67 22.65
N GLN A 227 -7.99 -4.96 23.70
CA GLN A 227 -8.34 -4.52 25.06
C GLN A 227 -8.31 -3.00 25.22
N LEU A 228 -7.36 -2.32 24.57
CA LEU A 228 -7.27 -0.85 24.59
C LEU A 228 -8.38 -0.22 23.75
N VAL A 229 -8.70 -0.82 22.59
CA VAL A 229 -9.81 -0.39 21.75
C VAL A 229 -11.13 -0.49 22.49
N ASP A 230 -11.40 -1.60 23.19
CA ASP A 230 -12.62 -1.79 23.95
C ASP A 230 -12.75 -0.74 25.07
N ALA A 231 -11.68 -0.48 25.81
CA ALA A 231 -11.66 0.52 26.86
C ALA A 231 -11.90 1.93 26.32
N ALA A 232 -11.22 2.33 25.26
CA ALA A 232 -11.36 3.65 24.64
C ALA A 232 -12.76 3.85 24.04
N MET A 233 -13.31 2.84 23.35
CA MET A 233 -14.66 2.90 22.78
C MET A 233 -15.73 3.02 23.86
N GLU A 234 -15.56 2.36 25.01
CA GLU A 234 -16.49 2.51 26.13
C GLU A 234 -16.44 3.94 26.72
N GLU A 235 -15.27 4.54 26.83
CA GLU A 235 -15.16 5.94 27.27
C GLU A 235 -15.79 6.92 26.25
N ILE A 236 -15.56 6.68 24.96
CA ILE A 236 -16.20 7.48 23.89
C ILE A 236 -17.72 7.33 24.01
N ARG A 237 -18.24 6.11 24.17
CA ARG A 237 -19.67 5.83 24.30
C ARG A 237 -20.31 6.62 25.45
N LEU A 238 -19.71 6.52 26.64
CA LEU A 238 -20.23 7.21 27.84
C LEU A 238 -20.26 8.73 27.66
N GLU A 239 -19.24 9.29 27.02
CA GLU A 239 -19.14 10.73 26.83
C GLU A 239 -20.12 11.25 25.75
N VAL A 240 -20.31 10.52 24.64
CA VAL A 240 -21.30 10.92 23.61
C VAL A 240 -22.73 10.82 24.14
N GLU A 241 -23.03 9.81 24.99
CA GLU A 241 -24.31 9.69 25.68
C GLU A 241 -24.54 10.87 26.67
N ARG A 242 -23.52 11.21 27.45
CA ARG A 242 -23.58 12.37 28.38
C ARG A 242 -23.86 13.68 27.64
N ARG A 243 -23.37 13.84 26.42
CA ARG A 243 -23.60 15.03 25.55
C ARG A 243 -24.96 14.99 24.84
N GLY A 244 -25.70 13.89 24.94
CA GLY A 244 -26.97 13.67 24.25
C GLY A 244 -26.79 13.54 22.74
N ILE A 245 -25.70 12.91 22.30
CA ILE A 245 -25.43 12.62 20.89
C ILE A 245 -25.95 11.18 20.61
N GLU A 246 -26.72 11.04 19.56
CA GLU A 246 -27.19 9.74 19.11
C GLU A 246 -26.04 8.97 18.45
N TRP A 247 -25.93 7.67 18.74
CA TRP A 247 -24.89 6.81 18.20
C TRP A 247 -25.41 5.41 17.89
N CYS A 248 -24.72 4.74 16.96
CA CYS A 248 -24.82 3.31 16.74
C CYS A 248 -23.43 2.76 16.37
N TRP A 249 -23.24 1.45 16.49
CA TRP A 249 -22.04 0.83 15.94
C TRP A 249 -21.99 1.01 14.43
N ARG A 250 -20.80 1.25 13.88
CA ARG A 250 -20.59 1.19 12.44
C ARG A 250 -21.00 -0.20 11.94
N PRO A 251 -21.89 -0.31 10.92
CA PRO A 251 -22.21 -1.59 10.30
C PRO A 251 -20.91 -2.30 9.86
N GLN A 252 -20.83 -3.60 10.07
CA GLN A 252 -19.78 -4.41 9.50
C GLN A 252 -20.19 -4.76 8.06
N ASP A 253 -19.32 -4.47 7.09
CA ASP A 253 -19.48 -4.84 5.67
C ASP A 253 -19.36 -6.36 5.49
#